data_cc3210d4b4b72560f5a4d38d13d334ab
#
_entry.id   cc3210d4b4b72560f5a4d38d13d334ab
#
_cell.length_a   1.000
_cell.length_b   1.000
_cell.length_c   1.000
_cell.angle_alpha   90.00
_cell.angle_beta   90.00
_cell.angle_gamma   90.00
#
_symmetry.space_group_name_H-M   'P 1'
#
loop_
_entity.id
_entity.type
_entity.pdbx_description
1 polymer ?
#
loop_
_entity_poly.entity_id
_entity_poly.type
_entity_poly.pdbx_seq_one_letter_code
_entity_poly.pdbx_strand_id
1 'polypeptide(L)'
;AGFLLCPACAGEYGAAVDRRFHAETTCCPVCGPQLTLLDASGQPLTGDPLAVALHWLRSGKIVAIKGLGGFHLACDARNAAAVTELRRRKQREAKPFAVMGLNAASLAPYARIGATELALLQSAAAPIVLCPKAGGALQERAANFAPGLSAALASGVAPDLTRLGVMLPSTPLHLLLWHEAAGRPAGSDWLNLPHDLLLVMTSAN
;
A
#
# COMPACT_ATOMS: atom_id res chain seq x y z
N ALA A 1 -23.61 -10.58 -9.99
CA ALA A 1 -22.69 -11.65 -10.32
C ALA A 1 -22.01 -12.10 -9.03
N GLY A 2 -22.50 -13.16 -8.42
CA GLY A 2 -21.93 -13.69 -7.18
C GLY A 2 -20.68 -14.51 -7.45
N PHE A 3 -19.80 -14.58 -6.48
CA PHE A 3 -18.79 -15.62 -6.44
C PHE A 3 -19.52 -16.96 -6.21
N LEU A 4 -19.44 -17.84 -7.18
CA LEU A 4 -20.00 -19.20 -7.03
C LEU A 4 -19.09 -20.00 -6.09
N LEU A 5 -19.66 -20.57 -5.06
CA LEU A 5 -18.92 -21.46 -4.15
C LEU A 5 -18.42 -22.69 -4.90
N CYS A 6 -17.17 -23.09 -4.64
CA CYS A 6 -16.69 -24.39 -5.11
C CYS A 6 -17.40 -25.52 -4.36
N PRO A 7 -17.38 -26.78 -4.85
CA PRO A 7 -18.09 -27.87 -4.22
C PRO A 7 -17.79 -28.07 -2.72
N ALA A 8 -16.52 -27.87 -2.31
CA ALA A 8 -16.14 -27.96 -0.89
C ALA A 8 -16.81 -26.87 -0.04
N CYS A 9 -16.73 -25.58 -0.45
CA CYS A 9 -17.37 -24.49 0.27
C CYS A 9 -18.90 -24.58 0.23
N ALA A 10 -19.49 -25.07 -0.85
CA ALA A 10 -20.92 -25.31 -0.93
C ALA A 10 -21.37 -26.42 0.05
N GLY A 11 -20.57 -27.48 0.19
CA GLY A 11 -20.81 -28.52 1.19
C GLY A 11 -20.77 -27.99 2.63
N GLU A 12 -19.73 -27.20 2.98
CA GLU A 12 -19.62 -26.56 4.30
C GLU A 12 -20.78 -25.59 4.56
N TYR A 13 -21.18 -24.80 3.57
CA TYR A 13 -22.29 -23.86 3.66
C TYR A 13 -23.64 -24.55 3.90
N GLY A 14 -23.86 -25.73 3.28
CA GLY A 14 -25.10 -26.49 3.39
C GLY A 14 -25.15 -27.45 4.58
N ALA A 15 -24.06 -27.72 5.26
CA ALA A 15 -23.98 -28.70 6.35
C ALA A 15 -24.36 -28.08 7.70
N ALA A 16 -25.53 -28.47 8.27
CA ALA A 16 -26.03 -27.86 9.50
C ALA A 16 -25.10 -27.99 10.70
N VAL A 17 -24.19 -28.96 10.71
CA VAL A 17 -23.20 -29.16 11.78
C VAL A 17 -21.87 -28.45 11.55
N ASP A 18 -21.69 -27.82 10.39
CA ASP A 18 -20.48 -27.08 10.08
C ASP A 18 -20.54 -25.65 10.63
N ARG A 19 -19.41 -25.14 11.14
CA ARG A 19 -19.29 -23.76 11.64
C ARG A 19 -19.57 -22.70 10.56
N ARG A 20 -19.50 -23.07 9.29
CA ARG A 20 -19.77 -22.21 8.12
C ARG A 20 -21.16 -22.39 7.54
N PHE A 21 -22.04 -23.10 8.25
CA PHE A 21 -23.42 -23.27 7.85
C PHE A 21 -24.09 -21.91 7.64
N HIS A 22 -24.56 -21.66 6.43
CA HIS A 22 -25.19 -20.40 5.99
C HIS A 22 -24.33 -19.13 6.24
N ALA A 23 -23.00 -19.26 6.32
CA ALA A 23 -22.12 -18.10 6.44
C ALA A 23 -21.95 -17.43 5.08
N GLU A 24 -22.57 -16.27 4.87
CA GLU A 24 -22.59 -15.52 3.59
C GLU A 24 -21.20 -15.18 3.04
N THR A 25 -20.19 -15.06 3.91
CA THR A 25 -18.81 -14.71 3.53
C THR A 25 -17.92 -15.94 3.31
N THR A 26 -18.52 -17.15 3.26
CA THR A 26 -17.75 -18.40 3.07
C THR A 26 -17.10 -18.43 1.69
N CYS A 27 -15.79 -18.60 1.67
CA CYS A 27 -15.01 -18.87 0.47
C CYS A 27 -13.66 -19.49 0.85
N CYS A 28 -12.98 -20.03 -0.15
CA CYS A 28 -11.61 -20.54 -0.02
C CYS A 28 -10.72 -19.95 -1.13
N PRO A 29 -9.39 -20.23 -1.13
CA PRO A 29 -8.51 -19.74 -2.18
C PRO A 29 -8.91 -20.15 -3.62
N VAL A 30 -9.76 -21.18 -3.78
CA VAL A 30 -10.23 -21.62 -5.10
C VAL A 30 -11.42 -20.78 -5.62
N CYS A 31 -12.39 -20.48 -4.76
CA CYS A 31 -13.61 -19.77 -5.15
C CYS A 31 -13.72 -18.34 -4.63
N GLY A 32 -12.79 -17.91 -3.78
CA GLY A 32 -12.74 -16.56 -3.24
C GLY A 32 -12.10 -15.56 -4.20
N PRO A 33 -11.94 -14.32 -3.76
CA PRO A 33 -11.28 -13.27 -4.54
C PRO A 33 -9.86 -13.67 -4.96
N GLN A 34 -9.53 -13.40 -6.23
CA GLN A 34 -8.23 -13.64 -6.81
C GLN A 34 -7.58 -12.31 -7.20
N LEU A 35 -6.26 -12.22 -7.06
CA LEU A 35 -5.49 -11.11 -7.59
C LEU A 35 -5.02 -11.44 -9.00
N THR A 36 -5.15 -10.48 -9.91
CA THR A 36 -4.61 -10.56 -11.25
C THR A 36 -3.80 -9.30 -11.51
N LEU A 37 -2.57 -9.46 -11.98
CA LEU A 37 -1.76 -8.36 -12.48
C LEU A 37 -1.90 -8.30 -14.00
N LEU A 38 -2.19 -7.10 -14.51
CA LEU A 38 -2.33 -6.85 -15.92
C LEU A 38 -1.18 -5.95 -16.40
N ASP A 39 -0.76 -6.12 -17.63
CA ASP A 39 0.13 -5.15 -18.29
C ASP A 39 -0.63 -3.88 -18.73
N ALA A 40 0.08 -2.95 -19.37
CA ALA A 40 -0.50 -1.70 -19.85
C ALA A 40 -1.54 -1.89 -20.99
N SER A 41 -1.56 -3.05 -21.64
CA SER A 41 -2.54 -3.42 -22.67
C SER A 41 -3.74 -4.17 -22.09
N GLY A 42 -3.75 -4.42 -20.77
CA GLY A 42 -4.81 -5.15 -20.07
C GLY A 42 -4.69 -6.67 -20.16
N GLN A 43 -3.53 -7.20 -20.59
CA GLN A 43 -3.31 -8.64 -20.65
C GLN A 43 -2.79 -9.16 -19.31
N PRO A 44 -3.31 -10.31 -18.82
CA PRO A 44 -2.82 -10.95 -17.62
C PRO A 44 -1.35 -11.33 -17.73
N LEU A 45 -0.59 -11.02 -16.69
CA LEU A 45 0.79 -11.42 -16.55
C LEU A 45 0.92 -12.73 -15.77
N THR A 46 1.92 -13.50 -16.12
CA THR A 46 2.26 -14.74 -15.40
C THR A 46 3.06 -14.44 -14.13
N GLY A 47 2.99 -15.34 -13.17
CA GLY A 47 3.70 -15.23 -11.89
C GLY A 47 2.82 -14.75 -10.76
N ASP A 48 3.43 -14.58 -9.58
CA ASP A 48 2.73 -14.05 -8.40
C ASP A 48 2.46 -12.56 -8.56
N PRO A 49 1.18 -12.11 -8.57
CA PRO A 49 0.83 -10.71 -8.80
C PRO A 49 1.46 -9.75 -7.79
N LEU A 50 1.63 -10.16 -6.53
CA LEU A 50 2.20 -9.31 -5.49
C LEU A 50 3.71 -9.16 -5.66
N ALA A 51 4.41 -10.27 -5.90
CA ALA A 51 5.84 -10.27 -6.12
C ALA A 51 6.24 -9.44 -7.34
N VAL A 52 5.51 -9.60 -8.46
CA VAL A 52 5.76 -8.82 -9.68
C VAL A 52 5.44 -7.34 -9.49
N ALA A 53 4.30 -7.01 -8.85
CA ALA A 53 3.94 -5.62 -8.56
C ALA A 53 4.98 -4.95 -7.64
N LEU A 54 5.43 -5.63 -6.59
CA LEU A 54 6.48 -5.14 -5.70
C LEU A 54 7.81 -4.91 -6.44
N HIS A 55 8.21 -5.86 -7.28
CA HIS A 55 9.40 -5.71 -8.12
C HIS A 55 9.30 -4.46 -9.02
N TRP A 56 8.15 -4.22 -9.63
CA TRP A 56 7.95 -3.03 -10.46
C TRP A 56 7.99 -1.74 -9.65
N LEU A 57 7.36 -1.69 -8.48
CA LEU A 57 7.41 -0.52 -7.60
C LEU A 57 8.87 -0.21 -7.20
N ARG A 58 9.64 -1.22 -6.79
CA ARG A 58 11.06 -1.08 -6.44
C ARG A 58 11.95 -0.69 -7.63
N SER A 59 11.56 -1.10 -8.84
CA SER A 59 12.23 -0.72 -10.10
C SER A 59 11.82 0.66 -10.62
N GLY A 60 11.05 1.44 -9.85
CA GLY A 60 10.62 2.79 -10.22
C GLY A 60 9.47 2.83 -11.24
N LYS A 61 8.72 1.74 -11.39
CA LYS A 61 7.50 1.74 -12.20
C LYS A 61 6.32 2.30 -11.41
N ILE A 62 5.30 2.73 -12.15
CA ILE A 62 4.02 3.15 -11.61
C ILE A 62 3.04 1.98 -11.75
N VAL A 63 2.38 1.60 -10.66
CA VAL A 63 1.41 0.50 -10.62
C VAL A 63 0.04 1.05 -10.25
N ALA A 64 -0.99 0.65 -10.99
CA ALA A 64 -2.38 0.93 -10.66
C ALA A 64 -2.91 -0.17 -9.73
N ILE A 65 -3.30 0.20 -8.51
CA ILE A 65 -3.78 -0.72 -7.48
C ILE A 65 -5.28 -0.50 -7.30
N LYS A 66 -6.07 -1.56 -7.41
CA LYS A 66 -7.52 -1.50 -7.19
C LYS A 66 -7.81 -1.26 -5.71
N GLY A 67 -8.40 -0.11 -5.40
CA GLY A 67 -8.93 0.23 -4.09
C GLY A 67 -10.43 -0.04 -3.98
N LEU A 68 -11.06 0.39 -2.89
CA LEU A 68 -12.51 0.22 -2.67
C LEU A 68 -13.33 1.06 -3.66
N GLY A 69 -13.00 2.33 -3.83
CA GLY A 69 -13.75 3.28 -4.66
C GLY A 69 -13.21 3.45 -6.09
N GLY A 70 -12.11 2.78 -6.46
CA GLY A 70 -11.46 2.95 -7.76
C GLY A 70 -10.01 2.52 -7.72
N PHE A 71 -9.24 2.91 -8.74
CA PHE A 71 -7.82 2.62 -8.78
C PHE A 71 -7.01 3.75 -8.12
N HIS A 72 -5.92 3.37 -7.45
CA HIS A 72 -4.86 4.26 -7.02
C HIS A 72 -3.62 4.03 -7.89
N LEU A 73 -2.97 5.10 -8.29
CA LEU A 73 -1.64 5.02 -8.87
C LEU A 73 -0.62 5.07 -7.74
N ALA A 74 0.28 4.11 -7.72
CA ALA A 74 1.34 3.98 -6.73
C ALA A 74 2.71 3.97 -7.39
N CYS A 75 3.71 4.56 -6.74
CA CYS A 75 5.13 4.41 -7.04
C CYS A 75 5.95 4.55 -5.76
N ASP A 76 7.22 4.12 -5.78
CA ASP A 76 8.12 4.34 -4.63
C ASP A 76 8.29 5.85 -4.39
N ALA A 77 7.93 6.30 -3.18
CA ALA A 77 7.97 7.70 -2.77
C ALA A 77 9.40 8.28 -2.69
N ARG A 78 10.43 7.43 -2.68
CA ARG A 78 11.84 7.83 -2.66
C ARG A 78 12.47 7.88 -4.05
N ASN A 79 11.82 7.28 -5.06
CA ASN A 79 12.32 7.28 -6.43
C ASN A 79 11.92 8.58 -7.15
N ALA A 80 12.87 9.51 -7.29
CA ALA A 80 12.64 10.82 -7.91
C ALA A 80 12.13 10.71 -9.34
N ALA A 81 12.66 9.78 -10.13
CA ALA A 81 12.23 9.58 -11.52
C ALA A 81 10.78 9.09 -11.60
N ALA A 82 10.39 8.12 -10.74
CA ALA A 82 9.04 7.61 -10.69
C ALA A 82 8.04 8.68 -10.26
N VAL A 83 8.39 9.48 -9.24
CA VAL A 83 7.54 10.58 -8.77
C VAL A 83 7.38 11.66 -9.82
N THR A 84 8.47 12.04 -10.52
CA THR A 84 8.43 13.00 -11.62
C THR A 84 7.56 12.51 -12.78
N GLU A 85 7.72 11.25 -13.16
CA GLU A 85 6.91 10.66 -14.24
C GLU A 85 5.42 10.57 -13.84
N LEU A 86 5.11 10.21 -12.58
CA LEU A 86 3.74 10.23 -12.08
C LEU A 86 3.14 11.63 -12.13
N ARG A 87 3.89 12.69 -11.76
CA ARG A 87 3.46 14.08 -11.88
C ARG A 87 3.15 14.43 -13.32
N ARG A 88 4.07 14.11 -14.23
CA ARG A 88 3.91 14.38 -15.67
C ARG A 88 2.65 13.73 -16.23
N ARG A 89 2.40 12.44 -15.93
CA ARG A 89 1.20 11.72 -16.39
C ARG A 89 -0.09 12.27 -15.80
N LYS A 90 -0.04 12.70 -14.54
CA LYS A 90 -1.18 13.32 -13.85
C LYS A 90 -1.38 14.79 -14.19
N GLN A 91 -0.50 15.42 -14.95
CA GLN A 91 -0.49 16.89 -15.21
C GLN A 91 -0.63 17.67 -13.89
N ARG A 92 0.09 17.21 -12.85
CA ARG A 92 -0.07 17.70 -11.48
C ARG A 92 1.18 18.47 -11.06
N GLU A 93 1.18 19.79 -11.33
CA GLU A 93 2.37 20.64 -11.12
C GLU A 93 2.72 20.82 -9.64
N ALA A 94 1.82 21.33 -8.83
CA ALA A 94 2.12 21.74 -7.45
C ALA A 94 1.41 20.90 -6.36
N LYS A 95 0.23 20.31 -6.63
CA LYS A 95 -0.54 19.61 -5.61
C LYS A 95 0.26 18.43 -5.03
N PRO A 96 0.46 18.33 -3.69
CA PRO A 96 1.26 17.26 -3.09
C PRO A 96 0.64 15.87 -3.26
N PHE A 97 1.47 14.85 -3.22
CA PHE A 97 1.05 13.47 -3.08
C PHE A 97 1.00 13.05 -1.62
N ALA A 98 0.14 12.11 -1.28
CA ALA A 98 0.17 11.40 -0.02
C ALA A 98 1.17 10.24 -0.07
N VAL A 99 1.79 9.95 1.07
CA VAL A 99 2.68 8.81 1.26
C VAL A 99 2.04 7.79 2.17
N MET A 100 1.97 6.54 1.71
CA MET A 100 1.56 5.40 2.49
C MET A 100 2.79 4.66 3.02
N GLY A 101 2.83 4.41 4.33
CA GLY A 101 3.79 3.50 4.99
C GLY A 101 3.04 2.44 5.79
N LEU A 102 3.67 1.32 6.09
CA LEU A 102 3.04 0.22 6.82
C LEU A 102 2.41 0.66 8.14
N ASN A 103 3.13 1.45 8.90
CA ASN A 103 2.74 1.93 10.23
C ASN A 103 3.39 3.29 10.52
N ALA A 104 3.04 3.88 11.66
CA ALA A 104 3.60 5.17 12.06
C ALA A 104 5.13 5.14 12.25
N ALA A 105 5.69 4.01 12.69
CA ALA A 105 7.14 3.86 12.83
C ALA A 105 7.87 3.94 11.49
N SER A 106 7.29 3.40 10.42
CA SER A 106 7.80 3.52 9.04
C SER A 106 7.79 4.97 8.54
N LEU A 107 6.82 5.78 8.97
CA LEU A 107 6.63 7.16 8.55
C LEU A 107 7.37 8.19 9.43
N ALA A 108 7.75 7.81 10.67
CA ALA A 108 8.38 8.70 11.64
C ALA A 108 9.67 9.41 11.16
N PRO A 109 10.52 8.80 10.30
CA PRO A 109 11.67 9.50 9.73
C PRO A 109 11.31 10.69 8.83
N TYR A 110 10.08 10.73 8.28
CA TYR A 110 9.64 11.68 7.27
C TYR A 110 8.60 12.68 7.77
N ALA A 111 7.83 12.30 8.80
CA ALA A 111 6.73 13.09 9.34
C ALA A 111 6.70 13.03 10.86
N ARG A 112 6.44 14.16 11.50
CA ARG A 112 6.21 14.24 12.95
C ARG A 112 4.77 13.84 13.22
N ILE A 113 4.59 12.64 13.79
CA ILE A 113 3.29 12.06 14.10
C ILE A 113 3.12 12.13 15.62
N GLY A 114 2.27 13.05 16.10
CA GLY A 114 1.86 13.14 17.49
C GLY A 114 0.71 12.20 17.83
N ALA A 115 0.26 12.24 19.08
CA ALA A 115 -0.81 11.35 19.57
C ALA A 115 -2.13 11.54 18.78
N THR A 116 -2.47 12.78 18.44
CA THR A 116 -3.68 13.10 17.70
C THR A 116 -3.61 12.58 16.27
N GLU A 117 -2.50 12.82 15.58
CA GLU A 117 -2.27 12.32 14.22
C GLU A 117 -2.27 10.79 14.19
N LEU A 118 -1.65 10.15 15.20
CA LEU A 118 -1.64 8.69 15.32
C LEU A 118 -3.06 8.13 15.48
N ALA A 119 -3.86 8.71 16.35
CA ALA A 119 -5.26 8.30 16.55
C ALA A 119 -6.09 8.42 15.27
N LEU A 120 -5.88 9.50 14.49
CA LEU A 120 -6.54 9.67 13.20
C LEU A 120 -6.08 8.62 12.18
N LEU A 121 -4.77 8.40 12.06
CA LEU A 121 -4.20 7.42 11.13
C LEU A 121 -4.70 6.00 11.39
N GLN A 122 -4.92 5.65 12.66
CA GLN A 122 -5.40 4.33 13.10
C GLN A 122 -6.93 4.22 13.15
N SER A 123 -7.65 5.30 12.88
CA SER A 123 -9.11 5.28 12.86
C SER A 123 -9.68 4.45 11.70
N ALA A 124 -10.90 3.96 11.85
CA ALA A 124 -11.61 3.22 10.79
C ALA A 124 -11.81 4.02 9.50
N ALA A 125 -11.77 5.35 9.57
CA ALA A 125 -11.88 6.24 8.42
C ALA A 125 -10.60 6.22 7.55
N ALA A 126 -9.46 5.74 8.10
CA ALA A 126 -8.16 5.65 7.42
C ALA A 126 -7.82 6.90 6.57
N PRO A 127 -7.86 8.11 7.16
CA PRO A 127 -7.70 9.35 6.40
C PRO A 127 -6.26 9.58 5.98
N ILE A 128 -6.08 10.51 5.04
CA ILE A 128 -4.79 11.17 4.82
C ILE A 128 -4.63 12.25 5.88
N VAL A 129 -3.60 12.15 6.72
CA VAL A 129 -3.29 13.10 7.78
C VAL A 129 -2.13 13.99 7.38
N LEU A 130 -2.28 15.32 7.52
CA LEU A 130 -1.24 16.30 7.21
C LEU A 130 -0.34 16.51 8.42
N CYS A 131 0.83 15.90 8.40
CA CYS A 131 1.82 15.99 9.46
C CYS A 131 2.95 16.98 9.09
N PRO A 132 3.55 17.72 10.04
CA PRO A 132 4.77 18.46 9.79
C PRO A 132 5.87 17.52 9.28
N LYS A 133 6.65 17.96 8.28
CA LYS A 133 7.82 17.18 7.82
C LYS A 133 8.82 17.02 8.96
N ALA A 134 9.44 15.85 9.06
CA ALA A 134 10.55 15.63 9.95
C ALA A 134 11.80 16.37 9.43
N GLY A 135 12.64 16.88 10.33
CA GLY A 135 13.91 17.51 9.97
C GLY A 135 14.99 16.49 9.57
N GLY A 136 16.04 16.95 8.88
CA GLY A 136 17.08 16.12 8.25
C GLY A 136 17.74 15.05 9.15
N ALA A 137 17.98 15.32 10.44
CA ALA A 137 18.56 14.35 11.38
C ALA A 137 17.73 13.07 11.58
N LEU A 138 16.40 13.13 11.36
CA LEU A 138 15.55 11.94 11.40
C LEU A 138 15.57 11.17 10.07
N GLN A 139 15.84 11.86 8.96
CA GLN A 139 15.95 11.22 7.64
C GLN A 139 17.26 10.44 7.50
N GLU A 140 18.36 10.89 8.12
CA GLU A 140 19.62 10.16 8.13
C GLU A 140 19.52 8.80 8.82
N ARG A 141 18.66 8.67 9.83
CA ARG A 141 18.40 7.41 10.51
C ARG A 141 17.64 6.40 9.64
N ALA A 142 16.88 6.87 8.65
CA ALA A 142 16.17 6.01 7.73
C ALA A 142 17.09 5.31 6.71
N ALA A 143 18.28 5.85 6.44
CA ALA A 143 19.28 5.26 5.56
C ALA A 143 19.71 3.85 5.98
N ASN A 144 19.58 3.53 7.26
CA ASN A 144 19.97 2.24 7.82
C ASN A 144 18.96 1.11 7.52
N PHE A 145 17.75 1.44 7.00
CA PHE A 145 16.70 0.44 6.75
C PHE A 145 16.74 -0.17 5.36
N ALA A 146 17.35 0.50 4.38
CA ALA A 146 17.41 0.00 3.01
C ALA A 146 18.71 0.44 2.31
N PRO A 147 19.78 -0.37 2.36
CA PRO A 147 21.01 -0.09 1.62
C PRO A 147 20.73 0.07 0.12
N GLY A 148 21.19 1.19 -0.46
CA GLY A 148 21.05 1.47 -1.90
C GLY A 148 19.81 2.26 -2.31
N LEU A 149 18.88 2.57 -1.39
CA LEU A 149 17.77 3.50 -1.63
C LEU A 149 18.06 4.87 -1.00
N SER A 150 17.56 5.95 -1.61
CA SER A 150 17.64 7.27 -1.00
C SER A 150 16.93 7.27 0.36
N ALA A 151 17.61 7.76 1.39
CA ALA A 151 17.01 7.91 2.72
C ALA A 151 15.87 8.94 2.74
N ALA A 152 15.90 9.91 1.83
CA ALA A 152 14.92 10.98 1.74
C ALA A 152 13.78 10.63 0.78
N LEU A 153 12.59 11.21 1.04
CA LEU A 153 11.53 11.24 0.03
C LEU A 153 11.96 12.07 -1.17
N ALA A 154 11.51 11.69 -2.35
CA ALA A 154 11.71 12.49 -3.55
C ALA A 154 11.11 13.89 -3.34
N SER A 155 11.83 14.94 -3.74
CA SER A 155 11.40 16.34 -3.59
C SER A 155 10.04 16.60 -4.24
N GLY A 156 9.76 15.91 -5.32
CA GLY A 156 8.48 15.97 -6.01
C GLY A 156 7.28 15.42 -5.24
N VAL A 157 7.42 14.77 -4.09
CA VAL A 157 6.27 14.26 -3.32
C VAL A 157 5.43 15.41 -2.74
N ALA A 158 6.07 16.38 -2.11
CA ALA A 158 5.42 17.55 -1.54
C ALA A 158 6.34 18.78 -1.70
N PRO A 159 6.45 19.33 -2.94
CA PRO A 159 7.36 20.43 -3.24
C PRO A 159 6.97 21.67 -2.42
N ASP A 160 7.97 22.35 -1.89
CA ASP A 160 7.89 23.64 -1.18
C ASP A 160 6.90 23.69 0.02
N LEU A 161 6.43 22.52 0.47
CA LEU A 161 5.52 22.42 1.62
C LEU A 161 6.25 22.00 2.88
N THR A 162 5.83 22.55 4.01
CA THR A 162 6.30 22.17 5.35
C THR A 162 5.57 20.95 5.93
N ARG A 163 4.49 20.54 5.28
CA ARG A 163 3.68 19.39 5.69
C ARG A 163 3.70 18.29 4.64
N LEU A 164 3.53 17.07 5.11
CA LEU A 164 3.42 15.84 4.31
C LEU A 164 2.08 15.17 4.60
N GLY A 165 1.34 14.83 3.58
CA GLY A 165 0.18 13.95 3.72
C GLY A 165 0.65 12.51 3.89
N VAL A 166 0.27 11.88 4.99
CA VAL A 166 0.61 10.48 5.28
C VAL A 166 -0.65 9.66 5.51
N MET A 167 -0.59 8.37 5.21
CA MET A 167 -1.68 7.43 5.40
C MET A 167 -1.15 6.02 5.69
N LEU A 168 -1.98 5.16 6.27
CA LEU A 168 -1.68 3.75 6.51
C LEU A 168 -2.46 2.85 5.54
N PRO A 169 -2.06 1.58 5.37
CA PRO A 169 -2.78 0.59 4.61
C PRO A 169 -4.23 0.46 5.09
N SER A 170 -5.19 0.63 4.19
CA SER A 170 -6.62 0.63 4.51
C SER A 170 -7.40 -0.49 3.80
N THR A 171 -6.73 -1.30 3.00
CA THR A 171 -7.35 -2.45 2.31
C THR A 171 -6.51 -3.70 2.48
N PRO A 172 -7.10 -4.91 2.36
CA PRO A 172 -6.34 -6.15 2.38
C PRO A 172 -5.22 -6.18 1.33
N LEU A 173 -5.46 -5.64 0.14
CA LEU A 173 -4.45 -5.59 -0.92
C LEU A 173 -3.25 -4.71 -0.55
N HIS A 174 -3.48 -3.59 0.13
CA HIS A 174 -2.37 -2.80 0.66
C HIS A 174 -1.53 -3.63 1.63
N LEU A 175 -2.17 -4.28 2.63
CA LEU A 175 -1.45 -5.11 3.61
C LEU A 175 -0.69 -6.26 2.96
N LEU A 176 -1.27 -6.90 1.94
CA LEU A 176 -0.61 -7.97 1.20
C LEU A 176 0.67 -7.50 0.49
N LEU A 177 0.70 -6.26 -0.04
CA LEU A 177 1.93 -5.70 -0.62
C LEU A 177 3.04 -5.53 0.42
N TRP A 178 2.72 -5.05 1.64
CA TRP A 178 3.72 -4.94 2.71
C TRP A 178 4.12 -6.30 3.26
N HIS A 179 3.19 -7.25 3.34
CA HIS A 179 3.50 -8.63 3.72
C HIS A 179 4.47 -9.29 2.73
N GLU A 180 4.24 -9.08 1.42
CA GLU A 180 5.17 -9.49 0.38
C GLU A 180 6.54 -8.81 0.54
N ALA A 181 6.55 -7.49 0.75
CA ALA A 181 7.77 -6.72 0.91
C ALA A 181 8.57 -7.10 2.15
N ALA A 182 7.90 -7.60 3.20
CA ALA A 182 8.52 -8.14 4.42
C ALA A 182 9.00 -9.59 4.27
N GLY A 183 8.83 -10.23 3.11
CA GLY A 183 9.24 -11.62 2.87
C GLY A 183 8.24 -12.66 3.36
N ARG A 184 6.97 -12.31 3.44
CA ARG A 184 5.84 -13.18 3.86
C ARG A 184 6.04 -13.82 5.26
N PRO A 185 6.34 -13.04 6.29
CA PRO A 185 6.55 -13.57 7.64
C PRO A 185 5.29 -14.23 8.19
N ALA A 186 5.45 -15.26 8.99
CA ALA A 186 4.35 -15.85 9.74
C ALA A 186 3.87 -14.92 10.86
N GLY A 187 2.59 -15.07 11.26
CA GLY A 187 2.01 -14.27 12.35
C GLY A 187 1.77 -12.82 11.99
N SER A 188 1.67 -11.95 12.98
CA SER A 188 1.30 -10.54 12.83
C SER A 188 2.32 -9.54 13.37
N ASP A 189 3.40 -9.98 13.98
CA ASP A 189 4.37 -9.10 14.66
C ASP A 189 5.04 -8.11 13.69
N TRP A 190 5.21 -8.50 12.44
CA TRP A 190 5.74 -7.66 11.36
C TRP A 190 4.93 -6.37 11.13
N LEU A 191 3.65 -6.36 11.46
CA LEU A 191 2.80 -5.17 11.36
C LEU A 191 3.27 -4.02 12.27
N ASN A 192 3.98 -4.34 13.36
CA ASN A 192 4.48 -3.37 14.33
C ASN A 192 5.92 -2.95 14.07
N LEU A 193 6.62 -3.63 13.16
CA LEU A 193 8.00 -3.28 12.81
C LEU A 193 8.03 -2.17 11.76
N PRO A 194 9.01 -1.25 11.82
CA PRO A 194 9.20 -0.28 10.76
C PRO A 194 9.59 -0.99 9.46
N HIS A 195 9.05 -0.51 8.36
CA HIS A 195 9.31 -1.05 7.02
C HIS A 195 9.80 0.03 6.08
N ASP A 196 10.68 -0.35 5.14
CA ASP A 196 11.31 0.57 4.19
C ASP A 196 10.43 0.94 2.98
N LEU A 197 9.42 0.13 2.65
CA LEU A 197 8.51 0.42 1.54
C LEU A 197 7.63 1.62 1.86
N LEU A 198 7.76 2.66 1.05
CA LEU A 198 6.95 3.87 1.12
C LEU A 198 6.38 4.15 -0.27
N LEU A 199 5.07 4.24 -0.36
CA LEU A 199 4.39 4.43 -1.62
C LEU A 199 3.72 5.81 -1.70
N VAL A 200 3.99 6.54 -2.78
CA VAL A 200 3.05 7.58 -3.21
C VAL A 200 1.73 6.90 -3.54
N MET A 201 0.63 7.47 -3.03
CA MET A 201 -0.72 7.01 -3.35
C MET A 201 -1.55 8.19 -3.88
N THR A 202 -2.09 8.05 -5.07
CA THR A 202 -3.00 9.05 -5.66
C THR A 202 -4.10 8.36 -6.45
N SER A 203 -5.29 8.97 -6.51
CA SER A 203 -6.38 8.44 -7.35
C SER A 203 -5.96 8.34 -8.81
N ALA A 204 -6.53 7.42 -9.56
CA ALA A 204 -6.26 7.23 -11.00
C ALA A 204 -7.16 8.09 -11.91
N ASN A 205 -8.06 8.89 -11.34
CA ASN A 205 -8.93 9.86 -12.04
C ASN A 205 -8.23 11.20 -12.26
#